data_aa04b6a193f714160f22b81650b4c461
#
_entry.id   aa04b6a193f714160f22b81650b4c461
#
_cell.length_a   1.000
_cell.length_b   1.000
_cell.length_c   1.000
_cell.angle_alpha   90.00
_cell.angle_beta   90.00
_cell.angle_gamma   90.00
#
_symmetry.space_group_name_H-M   'P 1'
#
loop_
_entity.id
_entity.type
_entity.pdbx_description
1 polymer ?
#
loop_
_entity_poly.entity_id
_entity_poly.type
_entity_poly.pdbx_seq_one_letter_code
_entity_poly.pdbx_strand_id
1 'polypeptide(L)'
;ACLVGSEMWIRDRPKALTIPANTEVRLLLDNDYLTTGYFSLAFSKGKEAEIHIGYSEALYKQEEESTTKSYALNGKGHRDELTDKQFIGYGDKILADGGDNRLFTSLWWRTWRYVELKVKTASEPLVIEDMYGTFSAYPFRNETAFSAPGHEELGRMLEIGWRTARLCANETYMDCPYYEQLQYFGDTRIQAMISMYNTSDPYMVKNALEQGRQSMVAEGITMSRYPSSVHQFISSFSLWWICMGHDYW
;
A
#
# COMPACT_ATOMS: atom_id res chain seq x y z
N ALA A 1 -22.45 5.18 -1.17
CA ALA A 1 -22.06 5.29 -2.59
C ALA A 1 -20.66 4.71 -2.74
N CYS A 2 -20.53 3.71 -3.59
CA CYS A 2 -19.24 3.10 -3.92
C CYS A 2 -18.72 3.83 -5.17
N LEU A 3 -17.56 4.47 -5.09
CA LEU A 3 -16.88 5.06 -6.24
C LEU A 3 -15.77 4.11 -6.66
N VAL A 4 -15.88 3.55 -7.86
CA VAL A 4 -14.94 2.59 -8.45
C VAL A 4 -14.18 3.24 -9.60
N GLY A 5 -12.85 3.21 -9.59
CA GLY A 5 -12.05 3.72 -10.71
C GLY A 5 -10.61 3.18 -10.74
N SER A 6 -10.15 2.76 -11.90
CA SER A 6 -8.89 2.06 -12.16
C SER A 6 -7.61 2.90 -12.26
N GLU A 7 -7.70 4.15 -12.26
CA GLU A 7 -6.78 5.19 -11.80
C GLU A 7 -7.69 6.13 -11.07
N MET A 8 -7.36 6.51 -9.82
CA MET A 8 -8.22 7.43 -9.10
C MET A 8 -8.16 8.85 -9.71
N TRP A 9 -8.37 8.90 -11.00
CA TRP A 9 -8.85 10.03 -11.72
C TRP A 9 -10.36 9.92 -11.72
N ILE A 10 -11.01 10.64 -10.80
CA ILE A 10 -12.43 10.93 -10.94
C ILE A 10 -12.55 11.83 -12.17
N ARG A 11 -12.63 11.21 -13.36
CA ARG A 11 -12.75 11.94 -14.64
C ARG A 11 -14.05 12.72 -14.74
N ASP A 12 -15.07 12.29 -14.04
CA ASP A 12 -16.29 13.07 -13.81
C ASP A 12 -16.18 13.68 -12.43
N ARG A 13 -15.69 14.92 -12.33
CA ARG A 13 -15.57 15.64 -11.05
C ARG A 13 -16.86 15.45 -10.27
N PRO A 14 -16.86 14.74 -9.12
CA PRO A 14 -18.02 14.73 -8.28
C PRO A 14 -18.28 16.19 -7.91
N LYS A 15 -19.53 16.56 -7.90
CA LYS A 15 -19.93 17.82 -7.27
C LYS A 15 -19.42 17.76 -5.85
N ALA A 16 -18.85 18.85 -5.35
CA ALA A 16 -18.39 18.94 -3.98
C ALA A 16 -19.46 18.37 -3.03
N LEU A 17 -19.01 17.52 -2.10
CA LEU A 17 -19.91 16.87 -1.14
C LEU A 17 -19.99 17.73 0.11
N THR A 18 -21.15 18.29 0.39
CA THR A 18 -21.39 19.01 1.64
C THR A 18 -21.94 18.06 2.71
N ILE A 19 -21.23 17.98 3.83
CA ILE A 19 -21.67 17.27 5.03
C ILE A 19 -22.29 18.30 5.98
N PRO A 20 -23.58 18.18 6.33
CA PRO A 20 -24.25 19.16 7.18
C PRO A 20 -23.59 19.28 8.57
N ALA A 21 -23.85 20.39 9.26
CA ALA A 21 -23.45 20.57 10.65
C ALA A 21 -24.06 19.48 11.56
N ASN A 22 -23.38 19.16 12.66
CA ASN A 22 -23.80 18.18 13.68
C ASN A 22 -24.15 16.81 13.10
N THR A 23 -23.40 16.37 12.09
CA THR A 23 -23.64 15.12 11.35
C THR A 23 -22.42 14.23 11.42
N GLU A 24 -22.63 12.92 11.49
CA GLU A 24 -21.59 11.91 11.34
C GLU A 24 -21.86 11.11 10.07
N VAL A 25 -20.83 11.01 9.21
CA VAL A 25 -20.90 10.32 7.91
C VAL A 25 -19.74 9.37 7.79
N ARG A 26 -20.00 8.21 7.19
CA ARG A 26 -19.00 7.23 6.81
C ARG A 26 -19.07 6.96 5.30
N LEU A 27 -17.96 7.16 4.62
CA LEU A 27 -17.80 6.85 3.20
C LEU A 27 -16.77 5.74 3.06
N LEU A 28 -17.02 4.77 2.20
CA LEU A 28 -16.08 3.73 1.83
C LEU A 28 -15.79 3.86 0.34
N LEU A 29 -14.51 3.98 0.01
CA LEU A 29 -14.00 4.06 -1.36
C LEU A 29 -13.31 2.73 -1.68
N ASP A 30 -13.64 2.11 -2.82
CA ASP A 30 -12.95 0.94 -3.35
C ASP A 30 -12.13 1.35 -4.58
N ASN A 31 -10.82 1.12 -4.53
CA ASN A 31 -9.89 1.37 -5.62
C ASN A 31 -9.81 0.20 -6.61
N ASP A 32 -10.68 -0.82 -6.45
CA ASP A 32 -10.73 -2.05 -7.24
C ASP A 32 -9.51 -2.98 -7.06
N TYR A 33 -8.33 -2.46 -6.85
CA TYR A 33 -7.10 -3.20 -6.60
C TYR A 33 -6.20 -2.51 -5.57
N LEU A 34 -5.26 -3.29 -5.00
CA LEU A 34 -4.28 -2.78 -4.08
C LEU A 34 -3.35 -1.78 -4.78
N THR A 35 -3.10 -0.65 -4.15
CA THR A 35 -2.18 0.39 -4.61
C THR A 35 -1.32 0.93 -3.48
N THR A 36 -0.20 1.54 -3.84
CA THR A 36 0.67 2.31 -2.94
C THR A 36 0.71 3.76 -3.40
N GLY A 37 0.70 4.71 -2.46
CA GLY A 37 0.73 6.11 -2.85
C GLY A 37 0.39 7.09 -1.74
N TYR A 38 0.24 8.33 -2.11
CA TYR A 38 -0.18 9.42 -1.24
C TYR A 38 -1.65 9.71 -1.47
N PHE A 39 -2.45 9.60 -0.43
CA PHE A 39 -3.85 9.98 -0.47
C PHE A 39 -3.98 11.46 -0.12
N SER A 40 -4.73 12.19 -0.94
CA SER A 40 -4.99 13.61 -0.76
C SER A 40 -6.49 13.88 -0.63
N LEU A 41 -6.83 14.77 0.31
CA LEU A 41 -8.18 15.23 0.57
C LEU A 41 -8.21 16.76 0.51
N ALA A 42 -8.97 17.32 -0.43
CA ALA A 42 -9.25 18.75 -0.50
C ALA A 42 -10.60 19.05 0.17
N PHE A 43 -10.61 20.00 1.08
CA PHE A 43 -11.82 20.36 1.84
C PHE A 43 -11.84 21.83 2.24
N SER A 44 -13.03 22.31 2.59
CA SER A 44 -13.26 23.68 3.06
C SER A 44 -14.25 23.69 4.21
N LYS A 45 -14.18 24.74 5.06
CA LYS A 45 -15.08 24.99 6.19
C LYS A 45 -14.97 23.91 7.28
N GLY A 46 -16.07 23.68 8.02
CA GLY A 46 -16.17 22.61 9.00
C GLY A 46 -15.25 22.82 10.21
N LYS A 47 -15.23 24.04 10.79
CA LYS A 47 -14.47 24.29 12.01
C LYS A 47 -14.76 23.25 13.08
N GLU A 48 -13.69 22.68 13.65
CA GLU A 48 -13.73 21.61 14.65
C GLU A 48 -14.33 20.27 14.15
N ALA A 49 -14.51 20.11 12.84
CA ALA A 49 -14.87 18.81 12.30
C ALA A 49 -13.71 17.83 12.42
N GLU A 50 -14.00 16.62 12.90
CA GLU A 50 -13.06 15.52 12.95
C GLU A 50 -13.17 14.71 11.66
N ILE A 51 -12.06 14.56 10.95
CA ILE A 51 -11.95 13.73 9.75
C ILE A 51 -10.97 12.61 10.04
N HIS A 52 -11.41 11.37 9.92
CA HIS A 52 -10.55 10.20 10.01
C HIS A 52 -10.48 9.52 8.64
N ILE A 53 -9.26 9.32 8.14
CA ILE A 53 -9.00 8.63 6.88
C ILE A 53 -8.36 7.30 7.22
N GLY A 54 -9.04 6.19 6.94
CA GLY A 54 -8.54 4.84 7.15
C GLY A 54 -8.08 4.21 5.84
N TYR A 55 -7.06 3.34 5.91
CA TYR A 55 -6.49 2.63 4.75
C TYR A 55 -6.49 1.13 5.04
N SER A 56 -7.02 0.32 4.13
CA SER A 56 -7.05 -1.13 4.29
C SER A 56 -6.87 -1.86 2.96
N GLU A 57 -6.23 -3.01 2.99
CA GLU A 57 -6.12 -3.88 1.82
C GLU A 57 -7.36 -4.75 1.59
N ALA A 58 -8.14 -5.01 2.64
CA ALA A 58 -9.38 -5.76 2.61
C ALA A 58 -10.21 -5.45 3.86
N LEU A 59 -11.51 -5.70 3.83
CA LEU A 59 -12.35 -5.67 5.00
C LEU A 59 -12.30 -7.00 5.76
N TYR A 60 -12.59 -6.96 7.05
CA TYR A 60 -12.52 -8.10 7.96
C TYR A 60 -13.91 -8.56 8.36
N LYS A 61 -14.11 -9.87 8.45
CA LYS A 61 -15.32 -10.43 9.04
C LYS A 61 -15.48 -9.94 10.48
N GLN A 62 -16.69 -9.69 10.89
CA GLN A 62 -16.99 -9.45 12.30
C GLN A 62 -16.88 -10.81 13.01
N GLU A 63 -15.83 -11.01 13.81
CA GLU A 63 -15.74 -12.14 14.71
C GLU A 63 -16.40 -11.76 16.03
N GLU A 64 -17.29 -12.61 16.52
CA GLU A 64 -17.76 -12.54 17.90
C GLU A 64 -16.55 -12.71 18.83
N GLU A 65 -16.17 -11.66 19.56
CA GLU A 65 -15.20 -11.63 20.66
C GLU A 65 -13.97 -12.56 20.53
N SER A 66 -13.10 -12.31 19.58
CA SER A 66 -11.75 -12.85 19.67
C SER A 66 -10.89 -11.95 20.57
N THR A 67 -10.58 -12.40 21.75
CA THR A 67 -9.71 -11.74 22.73
C THR A 67 -8.25 -11.69 22.32
N THR A 68 -7.87 -12.33 21.24
CA THR A 68 -6.54 -12.28 20.66
C THR A 68 -6.51 -11.27 19.52
N LYS A 69 -5.72 -10.22 19.68
CA LYS A 69 -5.35 -9.23 18.67
C LYS A 69 -4.56 -9.84 17.47
N SER A 70 -4.74 -11.09 17.20
CA SER A 70 -4.30 -11.71 15.98
C SER A 70 -5.22 -11.17 14.89
N TYR A 71 -4.76 -10.18 14.14
CA TYR A 71 -5.30 -9.80 12.83
C TYR A 71 -5.12 -10.99 11.88
N ALA A 72 -5.58 -12.12 12.38
CA ALA A 72 -5.26 -13.43 11.87
C ALA A 72 -5.71 -13.53 10.43
N LEU A 73 -4.86 -14.11 9.68
CA LEU A 73 -4.91 -14.58 8.30
C LEU A 73 -6.29 -15.06 7.80
N ASN A 74 -7.23 -15.38 8.68
CA ASN A 74 -8.53 -15.94 8.39
C ASN A 74 -9.70 -14.94 8.41
N GLY A 75 -9.50 -13.71 8.92
CA GLY A 75 -10.58 -12.74 9.10
C GLY A 75 -11.02 -12.00 7.84
N LYS A 76 -10.30 -12.09 6.72
CA LYS A 76 -10.58 -11.30 5.53
C LYS A 76 -11.56 -11.96 4.55
N GLY A 77 -11.47 -13.29 4.38
CA GLY A 77 -12.24 -14.00 3.35
C GLY A 77 -11.96 -13.46 1.94
N HIS A 78 -12.95 -13.43 1.08
CA HIS A 78 -12.82 -12.79 -0.22
C HIS A 78 -12.62 -11.29 -0.07
N ARG A 79 -11.60 -10.76 -0.74
CA ARG A 79 -11.18 -9.36 -0.56
C ARG A 79 -12.13 -8.36 -1.21
N ASP A 80 -12.99 -8.83 -2.12
CA ASP A 80 -13.98 -8.04 -2.85
C ASP A 80 -15.32 -7.94 -2.12
N GLU A 81 -15.55 -8.77 -1.09
CA GLU A 81 -16.77 -8.78 -0.32
C GLU A 81 -16.78 -7.66 0.71
N LEU A 82 -17.87 -6.91 0.77
CA LEU A 82 -18.09 -5.79 1.68
C LEU A 82 -19.14 -6.10 2.75
N THR A 83 -20.08 -7.03 2.45
CA THR A 83 -21.22 -7.36 3.31
C THR A 83 -20.72 -8.05 4.59
N ASP A 84 -21.28 -7.65 5.73
CA ASP A 84 -21.00 -8.20 7.06
C ASP A 84 -19.51 -8.15 7.45
N LYS A 85 -18.81 -7.14 6.93
CA LYS A 85 -17.41 -6.88 7.24
C LYS A 85 -17.20 -5.52 7.89
N GLN A 86 -16.15 -5.44 8.69
CA GLN A 86 -15.72 -4.22 9.34
C GLN A 86 -14.42 -3.71 8.73
N PHE A 87 -14.23 -2.41 8.78
CA PHE A 87 -12.99 -1.76 8.37
C PHE A 87 -11.98 -1.79 9.52
N ILE A 88 -10.82 -2.38 9.26
CA ILE A 88 -9.65 -2.36 10.15
C ILE A 88 -8.45 -1.96 9.30
N GLY A 89 -7.73 -0.92 9.72
CA GLY A 89 -6.58 -0.42 8.96
C GLY A 89 -5.84 0.70 9.66
N TYR A 90 -4.74 1.13 9.07
CA TYR A 90 -4.03 2.34 9.48
C TYR A 90 -4.86 3.57 9.15
N GLY A 91 -4.58 4.68 9.80
CA GLY A 91 -5.35 5.90 9.52
C GLY A 91 -4.64 7.17 9.93
N ASP A 92 -5.09 8.26 9.32
CA ASP A 92 -4.72 9.63 9.63
C ASP A 92 -5.93 10.36 10.21
N LYS A 93 -5.69 11.30 11.08
CA LYS A 93 -6.74 12.15 11.70
C LYS A 93 -6.48 13.60 11.41
N ILE A 94 -7.52 14.33 11.06
CA ILE A 94 -7.48 15.74 10.76
C ILE A 94 -8.54 16.42 11.64
N LEU A 95 -8.18 17.53 12.25
CA LEU A 95 -9.13 18.46 12.87
C LEU A 95 -9.22 19.69 11.98
N ALA A 96 -10.37 19.92 11.37
CA ALA A 96 -10.56 21.02 10.43
C ALA A 96 -10.58 22.36 11.16
N ASP A 97 -9.89 23.35 10.60
CA ASP A 97 -9.75 24.70 11.19
C ASP A 97 -10.85 25.68 10.76
N GLY A 98 -11.75 25.26 9.86
CA GLY A 98 -12.83 26.09 9.34
C GLY A 98 -12.43 26.95 8.13
N GLY A 99 -11.19 26.85 7.67
CA GLY A 99 -10.72 27.61 6.50
C GLY A 99 -11.13 26.99 5.17
N ASP A 100 -11.01 27.79 4.10
CA ASP A 100 -11.29 27.34 2.73
C ASP A 100 -10.03 26.78 2.05
N ASN A 101 -10.23 25.91 1.04
CA ASN A 101 -9.16 25.35 0.18
C ASN A 101 -8.05 24.67 1.00
N ARG A 102 -8.40 23.85 1.97
CA ARG A 102 -7.44 23.03 2.70
C ARG A 102 -7.11 21.78 1.91
N LEU A 103 -5.83 21.45 1.86
CA LEU A 103 -5.35 20.21 1.27
C LEU A 103 -4.60 19.43 2.34
N PHE A 104 -5.07 18.23 2.64
CA PHE A 104 -4.33 17.23 3.39
C PHE A 104 -3.70 16.24 2.42
N THR A 105 -2.43 15.92 2.63
CA THR A 105 -1.75 14.78 2.00
C THR A 105 -0.98 14.06 3.10
N SER A 106 -1.04 12.73 3.13
CA SER A 106 -0.28 11.93 4.10
C SER A 106 1.22 12.18 3.96
N LEU A 107 1.96 12.26 5.09
CA LEU A 107 3.42 12.48 5.09
C LEU A 107 4.21 11.23 4.67
N TRP A 108 3.60 10.06 4.76
CA TRP A 108 4.15 8.79 4.33
C TRP A 108 3.20 8.18 3.31
N TRP A 109 3.72 7.53 2.28
CA TRP A 109 2.88 6.78 1.36
C TRP A 109 2.11 5.68 2.11
N ARG A 110 0.89 5.44 1.67
CA ARG A 110 -0.02 4.45 2.25
C ARG A 110 -0.25 3.35 1.24
N THR A 111 -0.75 2.23 1.73
CA THR A 111 -1.18 1.10 0.90
C THR A 111 -2.63 0.84 1.17
N TRP A 112 -3.44 0.78 0.12
CA TRP A 112 -4.87 0.55 0.25
C TRP A 112 -5.48 -0.10 -1.00
N ARG A 113 -6.50 -0.87 -0.79
CA ARG A 113 -7.58 -1.09 -1.75
C ARG A 113 -8.79 -0.26 -1.32
N TYR A 114 -9.08 -0.25 -0.03
CA TYR A 114 -10.20 0.48 0.54
C TYR A 114 -9.71 1.68 1.35
N VAL A 115 -10.37 2.83 1.12
CA VAL A 115 -10.19 4.02 1.95
C VAL A 115 -11.52 4.30 2.64
N GLU A 116 -11.49 4.44 3.97
CA GLU A 116 -12.66 4.83 4.76
C GLU A 116 -12.50 6.28 5.23
N LEU A 117 -13.48 7.10 4.93
CA LEU A 117 -13.60 8.43 5.49
C LEU A 117 -14.72 8.43 6.54
N LYS A 118 -14.36 8.72 7.79
CA LYS A 118 -15.32 9.06 8.85
C LYS A 118 -15.21 10.54 9.12
N VAL A 119 -16.31 11.24 8.96
CA VAL A 119 -16.39 12.69 9.20
C VAL A 119 -17.44 12.96 10.24
N LYS A 120 -17.05 13.66 11.29
CA LYS A 120 -17.96 14.17 12.32
C LYS A 120 -17.87 15.68 12.35
N THR A 121 -18.91 16.36 11.87
CA THR A 121 -18.98 17.81 11.85
C THR A 121 -19.44 18.36 13.22
N ALA A 122 -18.94 19.53 13.57
CA ALA A 122 -19.41 20.33 14.68
C ALA A 122 -20.55 21.30 14.23
N SER A 123 -20.58 22.50 14.74
CA SER A 123 -21.64 23.50 14.46
C SER A 123 -21.66 24.03 13.02
N GLU A 124 -20.65 23.71 12.21
CA GLU A 124 -20.52 24.16 10.83
C GLU A 124 -20.51 22.99 9.84
N PRO A 125 -21.06 23.14 8.62
CA PRO A 125 -20.94 22.12 7.59
C PRO A 125 -19.50 22.05 7.07
N LEU A 126 -19.07 20.85 6.69
CA LEU A 126 -17.82 20.59 5.99
C LEU A 126 -18.08 20.36 4.48
N VAL A 127 -17.23 20.90 3.63
CA VAL A 127 -17.27 20.64 2.19
C VAL A 127 -16.06 19.83 1.79
N ILE A 128 -16.27 18.61 1.31
CA ILE A 128 -15.24 17.83 0.62
C ILE A 128 -15.26 18.25 -0.83
N GLU A 129 -14.15 18.82 -1.33
CA GLU A 129 -14.04 19.36 -2.67
C GLU A 129 -13.46 18.34 -3.63
N ASP A 130 -12.46 17.57 -3.20
CA ASP A 130 -11.82 16.54 -4.00
C ASP A 130 -11.13 15.48 -3.14
N MET A 131 -10.93 14.28 -3.70
CA MET A 131 -10.19 13.17 -3.11
C MET A 131 -9.45 12.44 -4.22
N TYR A 132 -8.15 12.22 -4.05
CA TYR A 132 -7.35 11.48 -5.04
C TYR A 132 -6.17 10.78 -4.43
N GLY A 133 -5.66 9.76 -5.11
CA GLY A 133 -4.41 9.06 -4.79
C GLY A 133 -3.34 9.36 -5.84
N THR A 134 -2.13 9.65 -5.38
CA THR A 134 -0.96 9.74 -6.24
C THR A 134 -0.12 8.49 -6.07
N PHE A 135 -0.07 7.64 -7.09
CA PHE A 135 0.70 6.40 -7.07
C PHE A 135 2.18 6.67 -6.79
N SER A 136 2.76 5.86 -5.90
CA SER A 136 4.18 5.92 -5.55
C SER A 136 4.77 4.52 -5.51
N ALA A 137 5.80 4.29 -6.28
CA ALA A 137 6.62 3.08 -6.31
C ALA A 137 7.95 3.41 -6.98
N TYR A 138 8.93 2.49 -6.89
CA TYR A 138 10.17 2.62 -7.67
C TYR A 138 9.83 2.71 -9.17
N PRO A 139 10.46 3.63 -9.95
CA PRO A 139 10.05 3.96 -11.31
C PRO A 139 10.50 2.93 -12.36
N PHE A 140 10.29 1.66 -12.08
CA PHE A 140 10.56 0.59 -13.06
C PHE A 140 9.82 0.80 -14.36
N ARG A 141 10.50 0.55 -15.47
CA ARG A 141 9.90 0.48 -16.80
C ARG A 141 9.90 -0.98 -17.24
N ASN A 142 8.72 -1.52 -17.53
CA ASN A 142 8.62 -2.85 -18.12
C ASN A 142 9.11 -2.81 -19.57
N GLU A 143 10.16 -3.56 -19.87
CA GLU A 143 10.79 -3.63 -21.19
C GLU A 143 10.58 -4.98 -21.86
N THR A 144 9.80 -5.88 -21.25
CA THR A 144 9.55 -7.21 -21.77
C THR A 144 8.20 -7.30 -22.46
N ALA A 145 8.14 -8.20 -23.43
CA ALA A 145 6.91 -8.66 -24.05
C ALA A 145 6.80 -10.17 -23.88
N PHE A 146 5.59 -10.64 -23.61
CA PHE A 146 5.29 -12.06 -23.47
C PHE A 146 4.09 -12.42 -24.36
N SER A 147 4.22 -13.52 -25.07
CA SER A 147 3.15 -14.09 -25.87
C SER A 147 3.18 -15.62 -25.77
N ALA A 148 2.04 -16.21 -25.44
CA ALA A 148 1.84 -17.67 -25.42
C ALA A 148 0.49 -17.99 -26.07
N PRO A 149 0.40 -18.09 -27.39
CA PRO A 149 -0.83 -18.40 -28.08
C PRO A 149 -1.45 -19.72 -27.56
N GLY A 150 -2.75 -19.68 -27.20
CA GLY A 150 -3.45 -20.80 -26.58
C GLY A 150 -3.27 -20.91 -25.06
N HIS A 151 -2.57 -19.93 -24.43
CA HIS A 151 -2.34 -19.84 -22.99
C HIS A 151 -2.44 -18.38 -22.54
N GLU A 152 -3.55 -17.73 -22.87
CA GLU A 152 -3.79 -16.31 -22.58
C GLU A 152 -3.82 -16.00 -21.08
N GLU A 153 -4.17 -17.00 -20.26
CA GLU A 153 -4.13 -16.92 -18.79
C GLU A 153 -2.73 -16.56 -18.26
N LEU A 154 -1.65 -17.01 -18.93
CA LEU A 154 -0.29 -16.71 -18.51
C LEU A 154 0.03 -15.23 -18.64
N GLY A 155 -0.47 -14.56 -19.68
CA GLY A 155 -0.33 -13.11 -19.84
C GLY A 155 -0.95 -12.37 -18.64
N ARG A 156 -2.17 -12.77 -18.24
CA ARG A 156 -2.84 -12.18 -17.08
C ARG A 156 -2.11 -12.43 -15.77
N MET A 157 -1.54 -13.63 -15.59
CA MET A 157 -0.72 -13.94 -14.40
C MET A 157 0.52 -13.04 -14.32
N LEU A 158 1.20 -12.80 -15.44
CA LEU A 158 2.37 -11.93 -15.50
C LEU A 158 2.02 -10.47 -15.20
N GLU A 159 0.89 -9.97 -15.69
CA GLU A 159 0.41 -8.62 -15.37
C GLU A 159 0.18 -8.45 -13.86
N ILE A 160 -0.49 -9.43 -13.23
CA ILE A 160 -0.75 -9.41 -11.78
C ILE A 160 0.58 -9.49 -11.03
N GLY A 161 1.48 -10.38 -11.42
CA GLY A 161 2.79 -10.55 -10.81
C GLY A 161 3.64 -9.28 -10.91
N TRP A 162 3.69 -8.67 -12.08
CA TRP A 162 4.42 -7.42 -12.29
C TRP A 162 3.85 -6.26 -11.48
N ARG A 163 2.53 -6.10 -11.45
CA ARG A 163 1.88 -5.10 -10.60
C ARG A 163 2.24 -5.31 -9.13
N THR A 164 2.18 -6.55 -8.64
CA THR A 164 2.53 -6.90 -7.27
C THR A 164 4.00 -6.57 -6.96
N ALA A 165 4.92 -6.92 -7.85
CA ALA A 165 6.34 -6.60 -7.71
C ALA A 165 6.58 -5.09 -7.59
N ARG A 166 5.87 -4.28 -8.37
CA ARG A 166 5.96 -2.82 -8.29
C ARG A 166 5.45 -2.27 -6.95
N LEU A 167 4.39 -2.84 -6.38
CA LEU A 167 3.89 -2.44 -5.06
C LEU A 167 4.87 -2.77 -3.93
N CYS A 168 5.75 -3.75 -4.14
CA CYS A 168 6.79 -4.17 -3.20
C CYS A 168 8.16 -3.54 -3.48
N ALA A 169 8.22 -2.47 -4.26
CA ALA A 169 9.45 -1.77 -4.61
C ALA A 169 9.25 -0.25 -4.49
N ASN A 170 9.90 0.35 -3.50
CA ASN A 170 9.96 1.79 -3.29
C ASN A 170 11.42 2.23 -3.15
N GLU A 171 11.87 2.63 -1.97
CA GLU A 171 13.28 2.93 -1.69
C GLU A 171 14.12 1.64 -1.59
N THR A 172 13.47 0.54 -1.18
CA THR A 172 14.01 -0.82 -1.13
C THR A 172 12.96 -1.77 -1.69
N TYR A 173 13.36 -3.02 -1.95
CA TYR A 173 12.38 -4.10 -2.04
C TYR A 173 11.72 -4.31 -0.67
N MET A 174 10.50 -4.85 -0.67
CA MET A 174 9.74 -5.10 0.56
C MET A 174 9.06 -6.47 0.47
N ASP A 175 8.99 -7.18 1.59
CA ASP A 175 8.26 -8.44 1.73
C ASP A 175 6.77 -8.28 1.38
N CYS A 176 6.16 -7.21 1.89
CA CYS A 176 4.80 -6.84 1.59
C CYS A 176 4.60 -5.32 1.69
N PRO A 177 3.66 -4.73 0.91
CA PRO A 177 3.51 -3.27 0.88
C PRO A 177 2.61 -2.72 1.99
N TYR A 178 1.87 -3.57 2.71
CA TYR A 178 0.87 -3.12 3.69
C TYR A 178 1.31 -3.27 5.14
N TYR A 179 1.84 -4.43 5.55
CA TYR A 179 2.17 -4.72 6.95
C TYR A 179 3.60 -4.34 7.32
N GLU A 180 4.56 -5.20 7.01
CA GLU A 180 5.94 -5.06 7.51
C GLU A 180 6.73 -4.00 6.74
N GLN A 181 6.61 -3.95 5.42
CA GLN A 181 7.32 -3.01 4.54
C GLN A 181 8.85 -3.09 4.74
N LEU A 182 9.38 -4.29 4.87
CA LEU A 182 10.78 -4.56 5.20
C LEU A 182 11.49 -5.35 4.11
N GLN A 183 12.76 -5.01 3.88
CA GLN A 183 13.60 -5.70 2.91
C GLN A 183 14.19 -6.98 3.50
N TYR A 184 13.44 -8.07 3.45
CA TYR A 184 13.93 -9.41 3.78
C TYR A 184 14.70 -10.01 2.61
N PHE A 185 15.91 -10.55 2.84
CA PHE A 185 16.78 -11.01 1.74
C PHE A 185 16.29 -12.28 1.03
N GLY A 186 15.46 -13.10 1.68
CA GLY A 186 14.78 -14.20 1.01
C GLY A 186 13.79 -13.70 -0.04
N ASP A 187 12.91 -12.82 0.37
CA ASP A 187 11.88 -12.20 -0.48
C ASP A 187 12.51 -11.31 -1.56
N THR A 188 13.52 -10.54 -1.16
CA THR A 188 14.24 -9.62 -2.04
C THR A 188 14.88 -10.33 -3.23
N ARG A 189 15.46 -11.53 -3.05
CA ARG A 189 16.01 -12.28 -4.16
C ARG A 189 14.98 -12.60 -5.24
N ILE A 190 13.78 -13.03 -4.83
CA ILE A 190 12.69 -13.33 -5.76
C ILE A 190 12.29 -12.08 -6.54
N GLN A 191 12.12 -10.96 -5.83
CA GLN A 191 11.74 -9.69 -6.44
C GLN A 191 12.84 -9.12 -7.34
N ALA A 192 14.12 -9.28 -6.95
CA ALA A 192 15.27 -8.92 -7.76
C ALA A 192 15.27 -9.68 -9.08
N MET A 193 15.04 -11.00 -9.06
CA MET A 193 14.91 -11.80 -10.29
C MET A 193 13.76 -11.29 -11.16
N ILE A 194 12.58 -11.01 -10.59
CA ILE A 194 11.45 -10.47 -11.35
C ILE A 194 11.83 -9.14 -12.01
N SER A 195 12.47 -8.23 -11.28
CA SER A 195 12.87 -6.94 -11.84
C SER A 195 13.94 -7.08 -12.91
N MET A 196 14.96 -7.94 -12.73
CA MET A 196 15.99 -8.20 -13.73
C MET A 196 15.45 -8.82 -15.02
N TYR A 197 14.39 -9.66 -14.92
CA TYR A 197 13.73 -10.20 -16.12
C TYR A 197 12.84 -9.19 -16.83
N ASN A 198 12.34 -8.19 -16.14
CA ASN A 198 11.36 -7.26 -16.70
C ASN A 198 11.94 -5.88 -17.04
N THR A 199 13.12 -5.53 -16.51
CA THR A 199 13.71 -4.21 -16.70
C THR A 199 15.21 -4.29 -16.92
N SER A 200 15.79 -3.28 -17.55
CA SER A 200 17.26 -3.11 -17.65
C SER A 200 17.83 -2.31 -16.46
N ASP A 201 17.02 -2.02 -15.44
CA ASP A 201 17.43 -1.21 -14.30
C ASP A 201 18.08 -2.07 -13.20
N PRO A 202 19.39 -1.95 -12.96
CA PRO A 202 20.12 -2.76 -11.98
C PRO A 202 20.16 -2.13 -10.58
N TYR A 203 19.68 -0.89 -10.41
CA TYR A 203 20.02 -0.12 -9.22
C TYR A 203 19.38 -0.67 -7.95
N MET A 204 18.14 -1.13 -7.99
CA MET A 204 17.48 -1.75 -6.83
C MET A 204 18.21 -3.00 -6.37
N VAL A 205 18.63 -3.85 -7.30
CA VAL A 205 19.38 -5.09 -6.98
C VAL A 205 20.74 -4.77 -6.38
N LYS A 206 21.47 -3.81 -6.98
CA LYS A 206 22.74 -3.33 -6.45
C LYS A 206 22.61 -2.75 -5.04
N ASN A 207 21.57 -1.94 -4.81
CA ASN A 207 21.26 -1.38 -3.49
C ASN A 207 21.00 -2.49 -2.46
N ALA A 208 20.19 -3.49 -2.81
CA ALA A 208 19.90 -4.61 -1.93
C ALA A 208 21.14 -5.45 -1.60
N LEU A 209 22.02 -5.72 -2.59
CA LEU A 209 23.28 -6.41 -2.37
C LEU A 209 24.20 -5.64 -1.42
N GLU A 210 24.34 -4.33 -1.61
CA GLU A 210 25.16 -3.47 -0.75
C GLU A 210 24.60 -3.36 0.65
N GLN A 211 23.29 -3.22 0.80
CA GLN A 211 22.63 -3.19 2.11
C GLN A 211 22.78 -4.52 2.85
N GLY A 212 22.72 -5.65 2.14
CA GLY A 212 23.03 -6.96 2.72
C GLY A 212 24.47 -7.03 3.25
N ARG A 213 25.42 -6.53 2.48
CA ARG A 213 26.84 -6.43 2.90
C ARG A 213 26.99 -5.55 4.15
N GLN A 214 26.30 -4.42 4.21
CA GLN A 214 26.34 -3.49 5.36
C GLN A 214 25.73 -4.09 6.62
N SER A 215 24.80 -5.03 6.48
CA SER A 215 24.15 -5.70 7.60
C SER A 215 24.97 -6.85 8.20
N MET A 216 26.10 -7.20 7.58
CA MET A 216 26.92 -8.35 7.97
C MET A 216 27.57 -8.15 9.35
N VAL A 217 27.41 -9.15 10.21
CA VAL A 217 28.10 -9.20 11.52
C VAL A 217 29.45 -9.89 11.42
N ALA A 218 30.24 -9.83 12.49
CA ALA A 218 31.61 -10.35 12.51
C ALA A 218 31.71 -11.84 12.17
N GLU A 219 30.67 -12.60 12.45
CA GLU A 219 30.55 -14.05 12.16
C GLU A 219 30.30 -14.33 10.66
N GLY A 220 30.15 -13.29 9.83
CA GLY A 220 29.93 -13.44 8.39
C GLY A 220 28.49 -13.73 7.97
N ILE A 221 27.54 -13.53 8.88
CA ILE A 221 26.10 -13.68 8.61
C ILE A 221 25.48 -12.32 8.40
N THR A 222 24.65 -12.15 7.39
CA THR A 222 23.84 -10.95 7.18
C THR A 222 22.62 -10.96 8.10
N MET A 223 22.08 -9.79 8.45
CA MET A 223 20.73 -9.73 9.00
C MET A 223 19.74 -10.32 8.01
N SER A 224 18.60 -10.81 8.51
CA SER A 224 17.52 -11.32 7.65
C SER A 224 16.84 -10.22 6.84
N ARG A 225 16.85 -9.01 7.37
CA ARG A 225 16.25 -7.78 6.80
C ARG A 225 17.10 -6.57 7.12
N TYR A 226 17.28 -5.69 6.15
CA TYR A 226 18.03 -4.45 6.32
C TYR A 226 17.68 -3.45 5.19
N PRO A 227 17.57 -2.12 5.50
CA PRO A 227 17.74 -1.51 6.83
C PRO A 227 16.60 -1.88 7.79
N SER A 228 16.93 -2.02 9.07
CA SER A 228 15.96 -2.33 10.13
C SER A 228 16.49 -1.89 11.49
N SER A 229 15.61 -1.42 12.36
CA SER A 229 15.92 -1.11 13.76
C SER A 229 16.02 -2.35 14.66
N VAL A 230 15.53 -3.49 14.18
CA VAL A 230 15.53 -4.76 14.91
C VAL A 230 16.53 -5.73 14.28
N HIS A 231 17.49 -6.17 15.07
CA HIS A 231 18.44 -7.20 14.65
C HIS A 231 17.73 -8.54 14.64
N GLN A 232 17.63 -9.16 13.47
CA GLN A 232 17.07 -10.50 13.31
C GLN A 232 17.95 -11.28 12.35
N PHE A 233 18.19 -12.54 12.66
CA PHE A 233 19.00 -13.45 11.86
C PHE A 233 18.19 -14.66 11.43
N ILE A 234 18.16 -14.91 10.13
CA ILE A 234 17.62 -16.12 9.50
C ILE A 234 18.74 -16.63 8.62
N SER A 235 19.43 -17.67 9.04
CA SER A 235 20.69 -18.14 8.41
C SER A 235 20.53 -18.46 6.92
N SER A 236 19.39 -19.00 6.52
CA SER A 236 19.09 -19.24 5.08
C SER A 236 19.01 -17.94 4.25
N PHE A 237 18.70 -16.80 4.85
CA PHE A 237 18.60 -15.54 4.11
C PHE A 237 19.98 -14.98 3.73
N SER A 238 21.02 -15.28 4.51
CA SER A 238 22.41 -15.01 4.09
C SER A 238 22.80 -15.82 2.84
N LEU A 239 22.36 -17.07 2.73
CA LEU A 239 22.54 -17.88 1.53
C LEU A 239 21.76 -17.32 0.34
N TRP A 240 20.52 -16.86 0.57
CA TRP A 240 19.73 -16.19 -0.48
C TRP A 240 20.37 -14.91 -0.97
N TRP A 241 20.99 -14.14 -0.08
CA TRP A 241 21.74 -12.95 -0.46
C TRP A 241 22.95 -13.29 -1.36
N ILE A 242 23.70 -14.36 -1.04
CA ILE A 242 24.78 -14.86 -1.89
C ILE A 242 24.25 -15.28 -3.26
N CYS A 243 23.13 -16.04 -3.27
CA CYS A 243 22.49 -16.45 -4.53
C CYS A 243 22.03 -15.24 -5.36
N MET A 244 21.48 -14.19 -4.71
CA MET A 244 21.10 -12.96 -5.40
C MET A 244 22.32 -12.28 -6.06
N GLY A 245 23.48 -12.30 -5.41
CA GLY A 245 24.72 -11.83 -6.00
C GLY A 245 25.13 -12.62 -7.24
N HIS A 246 24.96 -13.95 -7.21
CA HIS A 246 25.17 -14.81 -8.38
C HIS A 246 24.15 -14.54 -9.48
N ASP A 247 22.87 -14.40 -9.15
CA ASP A 247 21.82 -14.14 -10.15
C ASP A 247 22.03 -12.79 -10.86
N TYR A 248 22.65 -11.84 -10.15
CA TYR A 248 22.97 -10.51 -10.69
C TYR A 248 24.20 -10.51 -11.60
N TRP A 249 25.18 -11.41 -11.36
CA TRP A 249 26.43 -11.52 -12.13
C TRP A 249 26.17 -12.05 -13.53
#